data_2fe8d4e36558c7dc5e90718c819391c4
#
_entry.id   2fe8d4e36558c7dc5e90718c819391c4
#
_cell.length_a   1.000
_cell.length_b   1.000
_cell.length_c   1.000
_cell.angle_alpha   90.00
_cell.angle_beta   90.00
_cell.angle_gamma   90.00
#
_symmetry.space_group_name_H-M   'P 1'
#
loop_
_entity.id
_entity.type
_entity.pdbx_description
1 polymer ?
#
loop_
_entity_poly.entity_id
_entity_poly.type
_entity_poly.pdbx_seq_one_letter_code
_entity_poly.pdbx_strand_id
1 'polypeptide(L)'
;MAQKPILLLMLLLGAAPVRSSSPLPLIVNTWPFRNATQAAWRTLASGGSALDAVESGCAACEREQCDGTVGFGGSPDESGETTLDAMIMDGTTMNVGAVGDLRRIKNAIGVARKVLEHTTHTLLAGEAATKFAESMGFINEDLSTSVSQALHADWLAQNCQPNYWRNVIPDASKYCGPYKPPNILKRDGSTYKETGDSYGHDTIGMVVIHKMXXXXXICLLYSFMVNL
;
A
#
# COMPACT_ATOMS: atom_id res chain seq x y z
N MET A 1 -17.02 -75.94 37.92
CA MET A 1 -16.11 -74.87 37.49
C MET A 1 -16.93 -73.75 36.86
N ALA A 2 -17.13 -72.65 37.57
CA ALA A 2 -17.98 -71.52 37.10
C ALA A 2 -17.08 -70.51 36.43
N GLN A 3 -17.27 -70.30 35.12
CA GLN A 3 -16.60 -69.20 34.38
C GLN A 3 -17.30 -67.90 34.72
N LYS A 4 -16.52 -66.93 35.28
CA LYS A 4 -16.99 -65.61 35.50
C LYS A 4 -16.93 -64.80 34.15
N PRO A 5 -17.99 -64.09 33.73
CA PRO A 5 -17.92 -63.28 32.54
C PRO A 5 -17.07 -62.04 32.84
N ILE A 6 -16.07 -61.80 32.03
CA ILE A 6 -15.28 -60.56 32.05
C ILE A 6 -16.13 -59.46 31.42
N LEU A 7 -16.60 -58.55 32.23
CA LEU A 7 -17.34 -57.37 31.77
C LEU A 7 -16.34 -56.41 31.13
N LEU A 8 -16.28 -56.39 29.80
CA LEU A 8 -15.44 -55.44 29.07
C LEU A 8 -16.10 -54.06 29.12
N LEU A 9 -15.64 -53.26 30.07
CA LEU A 9 -16.11 -51.87 30.20
C LEU A 9 -15.44 -51.05 29.08
N MET A 10 -16.14 -50.90 27.95
CA MET A 10 -15.76 -49.97 26.89
C MET A 10 -15.91 -48.54 27.43
N LEU A 11 -14.80 -47.96 27.84
CA LEU A 11 -14.72 -46.52 28.08
C LEU A 11 -14.91 -45.83 26.73
N LEU A 12 -16.11 -45.41 26.43
CA LEU A 12 -16.40 -44.44 25.40
C LEU A 12 -15.82 -43.10 25.85
N LEU A 13 -14.54 -42.93 25.61
CA LEU A 13 -13.92 -41.59 25.65
C LEU A 13 -14.58 -40.78 24.54
N GLY A 14 -15.64 -40.10 24.88
CA GLY A 14 -16.26 -39.17 23.99
C GLY A 14 -15.23 -38.11 23.62
N ALA A 15 -14.66 -38.25 22.41
CA ALA A 15 -13.85 -37.20 21.85
C ALA A 15 -14.72 -35.95 21.71
N ALA A 16 -14.57 -35.01 22.66
CA ALA A 16 -15.21 -33.74 22.54
C ALA A 16 -14.78 -33.17 21.18
N PRO A 17 -15.72 -32.73 20.34
CA PRO A 17 -15.33 -32.12 19.09
C PRO A 17 -14.41 -30.95 19.39
N VAL A 18 -13.17 -31.07 18.92
CA VAL A 18 -12.27 -29.90 18.91
C VAL A 18 -12.98 -28.85 18.07
N ARG A 19 -13.66 -27.92 18.72
CA ARG A 19 -14.16 -26.75 18.04
C ARG A 19 -12.95 -26.00 17.54
N SER A 20 -12.59 -26.26 16.28
CA SER A 20 -11.70 -25.40 15.56
C SER A 20 -12.36 -24.01 15.59
N SER A 21 -11.93 -23.17 16.52
CA SER A 21 -12.30 -21.76 16.45
C SER A 21 -11.78 -21.27 15.11
N SER A 22 -12.68 -20.87 14.24
CA SER A 22 -12.29 -20.23 12.98
C SER A 22 -11.23 -19.18 13.29
N PRO A 23 -10.08 -19.19 12.61
CA PRO A 23 -9.05 -18.18 12.83
C PRO A 23 -9.49 -16.79 12.33
N LEU A 24 -10.74 -16.66 11.90
CA LEU A 24 -11.28 -15.39 11.40
C LEU A 24 -11.99 -14.62 12.52
N PRO A 25 -11.91 -13.28 12.51
CA PRO A 25 -11.26 -12.44 11.48
C PRO A 25 -9.74 -12.50 11.55
N LEU A 26 -9.09 -12.23 10.41
CA LEU A 26 -7.63 -12.22 10.28
C LEU A 26 -7.19 -10.93 9.60
N ILE A 27 -6.15 -10.30 10.14
CA ILE A 27 -5.50 -9.12 9.54
C ILE A 27 -4.03 -9.44 9.36
N VAL A 28 -3.51 -9.20 8.18
CA VAL A 28 -2.09 -9.40 7.86
C VAL A 28 -1.53 -8.12 7.26
N ASN A 29 -0.39 -7.67 7.76
CA ASN A 29 0.40 -6.57 7.21
C ASN A 29 1.72 -7.08 6.64
N THR A 30 2.24 -6.39 5.64
CA THR A 30 3.58 -6.70 5.09
C THR A 30 4.70 -6.36 6.06
N TRP A 31 4.52 -5.36 6.91
CA TRP A 31 5.53 -4.85 7.85
C TRP A 31 4.95 -4.80 9.27
N PRO A 32 5.78 -4.69 10.31
CA PRO A 32 5.28 -4.70 11.70
C PRO A 32 4.64 -3.37 12.13
N PHE A 33 3.79 -2.81 11.30
CA PHE A 33 3.07 -1.56 11.59
C PHE A 33 1.90 -1.84 12.54
N ARG A 34 2.22 -1.96 13.82
CA ARG A 34 1.27 -2.40 14.86
C ARG A 34 0.06 -1.50 14.98
N ASN A 35 0.27 -0.19 14.90
CA ASN A 35 -0.83 0.79 15.03
C ASN A 35 -1.83 0.65 13.89
N ALA A 36 -1.34 0.40 12.66
CA ALA A 36 -2.21 0.13 11.52
C ALA A 36 -3.05 -1.13 11.75
N THR A 37 -2.41 -2.23 12.19
CA THR A 37 -3.11 -3.47 12.50
C THR A 37 -4.15 -3.25 13.60
N GLN A 38 -3.81 -2.50 14.66
CA GLN A 38 -4.71 -2.20 15.77
C GLN A 38 -5.89 -1.34 15.32
N ALA A 39 -5.67 -0.36 14.43
CA ALA A 39 -6.75 0.47 13.89
C ALA A 39 -7.74 -0.40 13.11
N ALA A 40 -7.22 -1.25 12.22
CA ALA A 40 -8.05 -2.20 11.47
C ALA A 40 -8.81 -3.13 12.41
N TRP A 41 -8.13 -3.66 13.43
CA TRP A 41 -8.77 -4.57 14.40
C TRP A 41 -9.89 -3.87 15.19
N ARG A 42 -9.66 -2.64 15.66
CA ARG A 42 -10.69 -1.88 16.37
C ARG A 42 -11.93 -1.66 15.52
N THR A 43 -11.74 -1.38 14.22
CA THR A 43 -12.85 -1.21 13.28
C THR A 43 -13.67 -2.50 13.17
N LEU A 44 -13.01 -3.65 12.99
CA LEU A 44 -13.73 -4.95 12.96
C LEU A 44 -14.43 -5.23 14.29
N ALA A 45 -13.77 -4.97 15.42
CA ALA A 45 -14.32 -5.24 16.74
C ALA A 45 -15.56 -4.37 17.03
N SER A 46 -15.65 -3.20 16.42
CA SER A 46 -16.82 -2.31 16.55
C SER A 46 -17.91 -2.60 15.50
N GLY A 47 -17.75 -3.66 14.68
CA GLY A 47 -18.77 -4.07 13.72
C GLY A 47 -18.59 -3.53 12.31
N GLY A 48 -17.46 -2.90 12.03
CA GLY A 48 -17.13 -2.42 10.67
C GLY A 48 -16.86 -3.56 9.71
N SER A 49 -16.99 -3.26 8.43
CA SER A 49 -16.70 -4.22 7.35
C SER A 49 -15.19 -4.43 7.19
N ALA A 50 -14.81 -5.41 6.36
CA ALA A 50 -13.41 -5.62 6.00
C ALA A 50 -12.85 -4.42 5.24
N LEU A 51 -13.64 -3.77 4.38
CA LEU A 51 -13.22 -2.54 3.67
C LEU A 51 -12.98 -1.39 4.67
N ASP A 52 -13.87 -1.22 5.66
CA ASP A 52 -13.69 -0.19 6.69
C ASP A 52 -12.41 -0.45 7.49
N ALA A 53 -12.14 -1.71 7.80
CA ALA A 53 -10.97 -2.08 8.59
C ALA A 53 -9.67 -1.80 7.81
N VAL A 54 -9.65 -2.17 6.53
CA VAL A 54 -8.51 -1.92 5.65
C VAL A 54 -8.26 -0.41 5.52
N GLU A 55 -9.30 0.36 5.18
CA GLU A 55 -9.18 1.82 5.08
C GLU A 55 -8.66 2.42 6.39
N SER A 56 -9.25 2.02 7.51
CA SER A 56 -8.85 2.54 8.83
C SER A 56 -7.39 2.21 9.17
N GLY A 57 -6.96 0.99 8.88
CA GLY A 57 -5.58 0.57 9.12
C GLY A 57 -4.58 1.32 8.24
N CYS A 58 -4.86 1.38 6.95
CA CYS A 58 -3.98 2.06 6.00
C CYS A 58 -3.94 3.57 6.25
N ALA A 59 -5.09 4.20 6.52
CA ALA A 59 -5.14 5.62 6.88
C ALA A 59 -4.39 5.92 8.17
N ALA A 60 -4.35 4.98 9.12
CA ALA A 60 -3.52 5.16 10.33
C ALA A 60 -2.05 5.20 9.95
N CYS A 61 -1.61 4.33 9.06
CA CYS A 61 -0.22 4.32 8.59
C CYS A 61 0.13 5.61 7.81
N GLU A 62 -0.77 6.08 6.96
CA GLU A 62 -0.58 7.37 6.25
C GLU A 62 -0.40 8.54 7.23
N ARG A 63 -1.27 8.62 8.24
CA ARG A 63 -1.21 9.70 9.24
C ARG A 63 0.06 9.64 10.09
N GLU A 64 0.50 8.43 10.42
CA GLU A 64 1.68 8.20 11.27
C GLU A 64 2.97 8.18 10.45
N GLN A 65 2.88 8.29 9.12
CA GLN A 65 4.03 8.25 8.22
C GLN A 65 4.89 7.01 8.51
N CYS A 66 4.26 5.83 8.46
CA CYS A 66 4.91 4.57 8.85
C CYS A 66 6.32 4.45 8.26
N ASP A 67 7.29 4.31 9.12
CA ASP A 67 8.76 4.30 8.90
C ASP A 67 9.30 5.43 7.98
N GLY A 68 8.50 6.48 7.78
CA GLY A 68 8.92 7.65 7.00
C GLY A 68 8.67 7.52 5.50
N THR A 69 8.09 6.42 5.03
CA THR A 69 7.90 6.20 3.58
C THR A 69 6.42 6.17 3.17
N VAL A 70 5.51 5.91 4.11
CA VAL A 70 4.07 5.85 3.84
C VAL A 70 3.45 7.20 4.17
N GLY A 71 2.63 7.74 3.25
CA GLY A 71 1.90 8.97 3.49
C GLY A 71 2.69 10.24 3.17
N PHE A 72 2.21 11.36 3.68
CA PHE A 72 2.80 12.67 3.41
C PHE A 72 4.22 12.77 3.96
N GLY A 73 5.02 13.60 3.34
CA GLY A 73 6.41 13.83 3.79
C GLY A 73 7.37 12.70 3.46
N GLY A 74 6.93 11.71 2.70
CA GLY A 74 7.79 10.66 2.18
C GLY A 74 8.63 11.17 1.01
N SER A 75 9.21 10.23 0.24
CA SER A 75 10.12 10.61 -0.85
C SER A 75 9.43 11.51 -1.87
N PRO A 76 10.01 12.64 -2.18
CA PRO A 76 9.48 13.54 -3.20
C PRO A 76 9.81 13.04 -4.60
N ASP A 77 9.10 13.54 -5.59
CA ASP A 77 9.42 13.35 -7.01
C ASP A 77 10.60 14.24 -7.43
N GLU A 78 10.99 14.17 -8.69
CA GLU A 78 12.11 14.95 -9.24
C GLU A 78 11.90 16.48 -9.14
N SER A 79 10.67 16.94 -8.96
CA SER A 79 10.36 18.35 -8.76
C SER A 79 10.33 18.76 -7.28
N GLY A 80 10.44 17.80 -6.38
CA GLY A 80 10.42 18.03 -4.93
C GLY A 80 9.02 17.91 -4.31
N GLU A 81 8.01 17.48 -5.08
CA GLU A 81 6.66 17.31 -4.57
C GLU A 81 6.45 15.87 -4.07
N THR A 82 5.89 15.72 -2.88
CA THR A 82 5.42 14.40 -2.41
C THR A 82 4.05 14.11 -3.02
N THR A 83 3.91 12.99 -3.70
CA THR A 83 2.64 12.50 -4.23
C THR A 83 2.33 11.14 -3.62
N LEU A 84 1.08 10.74 -3.64
CA LEU A 84 0.64 9.50 -2.99
C LEU A 84 -0.09 8.59 -3.98
N ASP A 85 0.07 7.28 -3.76
CA ASP A 85 -0.62 6.25 -4.51
C ASP A 85 -1.32 5.32 -3.53
N ALA A 86 -2.51 4.86 -3.90
CA ALA A 86 -3.25 3.93 -3.06
C ALA A 86 -4.18 3.08 -3.92
N MET A 87 -4.43 1.86 -3.45
CA MET A 87 -5.42 0.97 -4.07
C MET A 87 -6.18 0.24 -2.97
N ILE A 88 -7.47 0.06 -3.17
CA ILE A 88 -8.32 -0.78 -2.33
C ILE A 88 -9.12 -1.73 -3.22
N MET A 89 -9.27 -2.97 -2.76
CA MET A 89 -10.00 -3.99 -3.50
C MET A 89 -11.02 -4.66 -2.59
N ASP A 90 -12.24 -4.80 -3.09
CA ASP A 90 -13.26 -5.61 -2.43
C ASP A 90 -13.16 -7.04 -2.97
N GLY A 91 -12.68 -7.96 -2.14
CA GLY A 91 -12.52 -9.37 -2.51
C GLY A 91 -13.83 -10.12 -2.76
N THR A 92 -14.97 -9.54 -2.38
CA THR A 92 -16.28 -10.14 -2.65
C THR A 92 -16.71 -9.91 -4.10
N THR A 93 -16.56 -8.67 -4.56
CA THR A 93 -16.99 -8.26 -5.90
C THR A 93 -15.84 -8.24 -6.91
N MET A 94 -14.60 -8.29 -6.41
CA MET A 94 -13.36 -8.11 -7.19
C MET A 94 -13.23 -6.71 -7.78
N ASN A 95 -14.04 -5.77 -7.32
CA ASN A 95 -13.93 -4.37 -7.73
C ASN A 95 -12.72 -3.72 -7.08
N VAL A 96 -12.11 -2.80 -7.79
CA VAL A 96 -10.90 -2.08 -7.38
C VAL A 96 -11.13 -0.58 -7.54
N GLY A 97 -10.64 0.18 -6.58
CA GLY A 97 -10.50 1.63 -6.70
C GLY A 97 -9.06 2.01 -6.38
N ALA A 98 -8.50 2.91 -7.18
CA ALA A 98 -7.11 3.32 -7.02
C ALA A 98 -6.90 4.78 -7.37
N VAL A 99 -5.86 5.36 -6.80
CA VAL A 99 -5.32 6.66 -7.19
C VAL A 99 -3.82 6.56 -7.38
N GLY A 100 -3.30 7.32 -8.34
CA GLY A 100 -1.87 7.42 -8.60
C GLY A 100 -1.47 8.87 -8.79
N ASP A 101 -0.27 9.24 -8.36
CA ASP A 101 0.21 10.61 -8.42
C ASP A 101 -0.83 11.59 -7.81
N LEU A 102 -1.44 11.17 -6.70
CA LEU A 102 -2.42 12.03 -5.99
C LEU A 102 -1.68 13.16 -5.30
N ARG A 103 -2.07 14.38 -5.61
CA ARG A 103 -1.36 15.57 -5.15
C ARG A 103 -2.14 16.29 -4.06
N ARG A 104 -1.45 16.71 -3.03
CA ARG A 104 -1.98 17.62 -1.99
C ARG A 104 -3.19 17.06 -1.23
N ILE A 105 -3.32 15.75 -1.16
CA ILE A 105 -4.37 15.07 -0.37
C ILE A 105 -3.70 13.99 0.48
N LYS A 106 -3.75 14.11 1.80
CA LYS A 106 -3.08 13.18 2.73
C LYS A 106 -3.71 11.79 2.81
N ASN A 107 -5.01 11.67 2.60
CA ASN A 107 -5.74 10.42 2.83
C ASN A 107 -5.96 9.70 1.50
N ALA A 108 -4.90 9.14 0.94
CA ALA A 108 -4.95 8.51 -0.39
C ALA A 108 -5.83 7.26 -0.38
N ILE A 109 -5.77 6.43 0.67
CA ILE A 109 -6.61 5.22 0.75
C ILE A 109 -8.11 5.59 0.80
N GLY A 110 -8.44 6.68 1.48
CA GLY A 110 -9.82 7.17 1.50
C GLY A 110 -10.28 7.60 0.11
N VAL A 111 -9.41 8.28 -0.66
CA VAL A 111 -9.75 8.67 -2.05
C VAL A 111 -9.90 7.43 -2.92
N ALA A 112 -8.99 6.45 -2.81
CA ALA A 112 -9.09 5.18 -3.55
C ALA A 112 -10.42 4.49 -3.26
N ARG A 113 -10.87 4.53 -2.00
CA ARG A 113 -12.18 3.99 -1.64
C ARG A 113 -13.34 4.76 -2.31
N LYS A 114 -13.23 6.09 -2.41
CA LYS A 114 -14.25 6.88 -3.13
C LYS A 114 -14.28 6.53 -4.62
N VAL A 115 -13.13 6.25 -5.23
CA VAL A 115 -13.11 5.75 -6.62
C VAL A 115 -13.87 4.43 -6.70
N LEU A 116 -13.60 3.48 -5.80
CA LEU A 116 -14.28 2.17 -5.76
C LEU A 116 -15.79 2.30 -5.60
N GLU A 117 -16.25 3.16 -4.68
CA GLU A 117 -17.65 3.21 -4.28
C GLU A 117 -18.53 4.12 -5.14
N HIS A 118 -17.94 5.15 -5.78
CA HIS A 118 -18.72 6.22 -6.39
C HIS A 118 -18.42 6.42 -7.87
N THR A 119 -17.57 5.59 -8.49
CA THR A 119 -17.29 5.68 -9.92
C THR A 119 -17.29 4.30 -10.57
N THR A 120 -17.22 4.28 -11.90
CA THR A 120 -16.99 3.07 -12.67
C THR A 120 -15.50 2.94 -13.07
N HIS A 121 -14.67 3.88 -12.64
CA HIS A 121 -13.22 3.84 -12.89
C HIS A 121 -12.55 2.90 -11.90
N THR A 122 -11.46 2.27 -12.36
CA THR A 122 -10.57 1.52 -11.47
C THR A 122 -9.44 2.38 -10.94
N LEU A 123 -9.04 3.40 -11.68
CA LEU A 123 -7.88 4.24 -11.34
C LEU A 123 -8.12 5.68 -11.82
N LEU A 124 -7.86 6.62 -10.94
CA LEU A 124 -7.72 8.05 -11.29
C LEU A 124 -6.28 8.46 -10.97
N ALA A 125 -5.73 9.40 -11.74
CA ALA A 125 -4.33 9.80 -11.55
C ALA A 125 -4.10 11.30 -11.68
N GLY A 126 -3.04 11.76 -11.05
CA GLY A 126 -2.55 13.12 -11.18
C GLY A 126 -3.54 14.17 -10.69
N GLU A 127 -3.46 15.35 -11.29
CA GLU A 127 -4.32 16.50 -10.94
C GLU A 127 -5.82 16.17 -11.05
N ALA A 128 -6.19 15.27 -11.96
CA ALA A 128 -7.59 14.86 -12.09
C ALA A 128 -8.06 14.05 -10.87
N ALA A 129 -7.18 13.22 -10.31
CA ALA A 129 -7.48 12.50 -9.06
C ALA A 129 -7.61 13.47 -7.89
N THR A 130 -6.76 14.51 -7.84
CA THR A 130 -6.84 15.55 -6.81
C THR A 130 -8.17 16.30 -6.88
N LYS A 131 -8.58 16.72 -8.06
CA LYS A 131 -9.88 17.42 -8.24
C LYS A 131 -11.06 16.53 -7.86
N PHE A 132 -10.99 15.24 -8.20
CA PHE A 132 -12.01 14.28 -7.77
C PHE A 132 -12.05 14.20 -6.24
N ALA A 133 -10.88 14.08 -5.59
CA ALA A 133 -10.80 14.03 -4.12
C ALA A 133 -11.42 15.28 -3.49
N GLU A 134 -11.10 16.46 -3.99
CA GLU A 134 -11.70 17.71 -3.52
C GLU A 134 -13.23 17.69 -3.66
N SER A 135 -13.75 17.19 -4.79
CA SER A 135 -15.18 17.08 -4.99
C SER A 135 -15.84 16.08 -4.03
N MET A 136 -15.07 15.13 -3.52
CA MET A 136 -15.52 14.15 -2.51
C MET A 136 -15.32 14.68 -1.07
N GLY A 137 -14.86 15.92 -0.89
CA GLY A 137 -14.73 16.55 0.42
C GLY A 137 -13.37 16.42 1.09
N PHE A 138 -12.35 15.93 0.39
CA PHE A 138 -11.00 15.85 0.94
C PHE A 138 -10.34 17.25 0.90
N ILE A 139 -9.49 17.49 1.88
CA ILE A 139 -8.84 18.79 2.06
C ILE A 139 -7.55 18.84 1.24
N ASN A 140 -7.41 19.90 0.46
CA ASN A 140 -6.17 20.18 -0.28
C ASN A 140 -5.16 20.81 0.68
N GLU A 141 -3.97 20.18 0.83
CA GLU A 141 -2.92 20.63 1.75
C GLU A 141 -1.55 20.19 1.26
N ASP A 142 -0.52 20.94 1.62
CA ASP A 142 0.86 20.59 1.24
C ASP A 142 1.28 19.27 1.91
N LEU A 143 1.84 18.38 1.13
CA LEU A 143 2.34 17.08 1.63
C LEU A 143 3.83 17.11 1.98
N SER A 144 4.51 18.25 1.72
CA SER A 144 5.94 18.38 2.00
C SER A 144 6.21 18.46 3.50
N THR A 145 7.39 18.00 3.87
CA THR A 145 7.93 18.16 5.23
C THR A 145 9.38 18.61 5.13
N SER A 146 9.95 19.04 6.25
CA SER A 146 11.38 19.35 6.28
C SER A 146 12.24 18.14 5.90
N VAL A 147 11.75 16.91 6.18
CA VAL A 147 12.46 15.69 5.81
C VAL A 147 12.44 15.49 4.29
N SER A 148 11.26 15.57 3.66
CA SER A 148 11.17 15.37 2.20
C SER A 148 11.94 16.46 1.45
N GLN A 149 11.90 17.70 1.94
CA GLN A 149 12.66 18.81 1.36
C GLN A 149 14.18 18.57 1.46
N ALA A 150 14.64 18.04 2.61
CA ALA A 150 16.06 17.73 2.79
C ALA A 150 16.47 16.56 1.87
N LEU A 151 15.63 15.54 1.74
CA LEU A 151 15.89 14.41 0.83
C LEU A 151 16.07 14.90 -0.61
N HIS A 152 15.16 15.76 -1.07
CA HIS A 152 15.24 16.33 -2.43
C HIS A 152 16.52 17.18 -2.61
N ALA A 153 16.85 18.02 -1.62
CA ALA A 153 18.06 18.85 -1.67
C ALA A 153 19.33 17.98 -1.73
N ASP A 154 19.40 16.93 -0.92
CA ASP A 154 20.53 15.99 -0.93
C ASP A 154 20.66 15.27 -2.27
N TRP A 155 19.54 14.84 -2.85
CA TRP A 155 19.52 14.19 -4.16
C TRP A 155 20.04 15.13 -5.26
N LEU A 156 19.59 16.38 -5.25
CA LEU A 156 20.10 17.39 -6.19
C LEU A 156 21.61 17.59 -6.03
N ALA A 157 22.08 17.64 -4.77
CA ALA A 157 23.52 17.81 -4.47
C ALA A 157 24.35 16.62 -4.95
N GLN A 158 23.74 15.45 -5.10
CA GLN A 158 24.40 14.24 -5.60
C GLN A 158 24.23 14.06 -7.11
N ASN A 159 23.99 15.15 -7.85
CA ASN A 159 23.76 15.12 -9.31
C ASN A 159 22.54 14.25 -9.67
N CYS A 160 21.49 14.34 -8.88
CA CYS A 160 20.23 13.59 -9.08
C CYS A 160 20.47 12.07 -9.08
N GLN A 161 21.26 11.60 -8.09
CA GLN A 161 21.56 10.15 -7.96
C GLN A 161 21.04 9.63 -6.62
N PRO A 162 20.47 8.42 -6.61
CA PRO A 162 20.15 7.57 -7.77
C PRO A 162 18.99 8.11 -8.59
N ASN A 163 18.82 7.64 -9.83
CA ASN A 163 17.62 7.88 -10.63
C ASN A 163 17.34 6.69 -11.54
N TYR A 164 16.17 6.69 -12.16
CA TYR A 164 15.67 5.55 -12.95
C TYR A 164 15.67 5.79 -14.45
N TRP A 165 16.25 6.91 -14.91
CA TRP A 165 16.33 7.24 -16.33
C TRP A 165 17.39 6.40 -17.03
N ARG A 166 17.09 6.00 -18.25
CA ARG A 166 18.04 5.25 -19.12
C ARG A 166 17.80 5.61 -20.58
N ASN A 167 18.85 5.51 -21.38
CA ASN A 167 18.80 5.82 -22.81
C ASN A 167 18.34 7.26 -23.06
N VAL A 168 18.92 8.20 -22.33
CA VAL A 168 18.57 9.63 -22.40
C VAL A 168 19.82 10.51 -22.52
N ILE A 169 19.62 11.75 -22.89
CA ILE A 169 20.64 12.80 -22.93
C ILE A 169 20.14 13.96 -22.04
N PRO A 170 20.94 14.48 -21.12
CA PRO A 170 22.32 14.06 -20.77
C PRO A 170 22.34 12.66 -20.14
N ASP A 171 23.54 12.13 -19.96
CA ASP A 171 23.78 10.81 -19.32
C ASP A 171 23.21 10.85 -17.88
N ALA A 172 22.15 10.11 -17.66
CA ALA A 172 21.44 10.13 -16.37
C ALA A 172 22.27 9.59 -15.20
N SER A 173 23.32 8.82 -15.48
CA SER A 173 24.21 8.32 -14.42
C SER A 173 25.15 9.41 -13.85
N LYS A 174 25.17 10.60 -14.44
CA LYS A 174 26.14 11.65 -14.11
C LYS A 174 25.52 13.03 -13.92
N TYR A 175 24.36 13.27 -14.49
CA TYR A 175 23.78 14.61 -14.57
C TYR A 175 22.29 14.58 -14.27
N CYS A 176 21.81 15.67 -13.74
CA CYS A 176 20.37 15.94 -13.61
C CYS A 176 19.74 16.22 -14.99
N GLY A 177 18.43 16.06 -15.07
CA GLY A 177 17.64 16.44 -16.23
C GLY A 177 17.67 17.95 -16.51
N PRO A 178 16.88 18.40 -17.45
CA PRO A 178 15.84 17.63 -18.11
C PRO A 178 16.40 16.65 -19.15
N TYR A 179 15.85 15.45 -19.14
CA TYR A 179 16.31 14.37 -20.01
C TYR A 179 15.48 14.29 -21.30
N LYS A 180 16.13 13.88 -22.38
CA LYS A 180 15.48 13.68 -23.70
C LYS A 180 15.95 12.38 -24.34
N PRO A 181 15.12 11.69 -25.09
CA PRO A 181 15.61 10.55 -25.88
C PRO A 181 16.70 11.00 -26.84
N PRO A 182 17.73 10.20 -27.10
CA PRO A 182 18.73 10.53 -28.14
C PRO A 182 18.09 10.54 -29.50
N ASN A 183 18.46 11.50 -30.31
CA ASN A 183 17.90 11.71 -31.66
C ASN A 183 18.31 10.64 -32.68
N ILE A 184 19.06 9.63 -32.29
CA ILE A 184 19.59 8.62 -33.18
C ILE A 184 19.09 7.23 -32.78
N LEU A 185 18.34 6.62 -33.65
CA LEU A 185 17.96 5.21 -33.58
C LEU A 185 19.18 4.30 -33.79
N LYS A 186 20.22 4.43 -32.96
CA LYS A 186 21.23 3.39 -32.86
C LYS A 186 20.83 2.48 -31.73
N ARG A 187 20.26 1.37 -32.07
CA ARG A 187 20.13 0.23 -31.19
C ARG A 187 21.54 -0.33 -30.98
N ASP A 188 22.30 0.34 -30.15
CA ASP A 188 23.50 -0.28 -29.62
C ASP A 188 23.05 -1.29 -28.55
N GLY A 189 23.49 -2.52 -28.76
CA GLY A 189 23.18 -3.63 -27.85
C GLY A 189 23.93 -3.55 -26.51
N SER A 190 24.11 -2.35 -25.98
CA SER A 190 24.74 -2.20 -24.67
C SER A 190 23.84 -2.82 -23.59
N THR A 191 24.35 -3.84 -22.96
CA THR A 191 23.70 -4.45 -21.81
C THR A 191 23.71 -3.46 -20.65
N TYR A 192 22.53 -3.14 -20.17
CA TYR A 192 22.35 -2.32 -18.97
C TYR A 192 23.02 -3.04 -17.79
N LYS A 193 23.96 -2.36 -17.18
CA LYS A 193 24.55 -2.85 -15.94
C LYS A 193 23.79 -2.19 -14.80
N GLU A 194 23.01 -2.99 -14.12
CA GLU A 194 22.29 -2.55 -12.94
C GLU A 194 23.33 -2.08 -11.90
N THR A 195 23.41 -0.79 -11.68
CA THR A 195 24.35 -0.22 -10.72
C THR A 195 23.61 0.19 -9.47
N GLY A 196 23.82 -0.58 -8.45
CA GLY A 196 23.53 -0.15 -7.09
C GLY A 196 22.17 -0.55 -6.55
N ASP A 197 22.18 -0.74 -5.27
CA ASP A 197 20.98 -0.98 -4.49
C ASP A 197 20.14 0.30 -4.48
N SER A 198 19.10 0.30 -5.29
CA SER A 198 18.04 1.25 -5.14
C SER A 198 17.43 0.98 -3.77
N TYR A 199 17.49 1.94 -2.88
CA TYR A 199 16.77 1.86 -1.62
C TYR A 199 15.29 1.76 -1.96
N GLY A 200 14.76 0.55 -1.78
CA GLY A 200 13.35 0.30 -2.05
C GLY A 200 12.47 1.09 -1.10
N HIS A 201 11.31 1.47 -1.57
CA HIS A 201 10.35 2.15 -0.72
C HIS A 201 9.50 1.14 -0.01
N ASP A 202 9.28 1.40 1.23
CA ASP A 202 8.35 0.60 1.99
C ASP A 202 6.94 1.05 1.71
N THR A 203 6.12 0.07 1.58
CA THR A 203 4.71 0.18 1.26
C THR A 203 3.96 -0.55 2.36
N ILE A 204 2.79 -0.10 2.74
CA ILE A 204 1.93 -0.97 3.54
C ILE A 204 1.03 -1.78 2.62
N GLY A 205 1.12 -3.10 2.72
CA GLY A 205 0.12 -4.02 2.18
C GLY A 205 -0.69 -4.58 3.34
N MET A 206 -2.01 -4.48 3.28
CA MET A 206 -2.89 -5.00 4.33
C MET A 206 -3.98 -5.88 3.74
N VAL A 207 -4.14 -7.07 4.30
CA VAL A 207 -5.24 -7.98 3.96
C VAL A 207 -6.11 -8.18 5.19
N VAL A 208 -7.41 -8.02 5.02
CA VAL A 208 -8.40 -8.29 6.07
C VAL A 208 -9.36 -9.37 5.56
N ILE A 209 -9.48 -10.45 6.31
CA ILE A 209 -10.44 -11.53 6.02
C ILE A 209 -11.44 -11.60 7.18
N HIS A 210 -12.71 -11.45 6.86
CA HIS A 210 -13.79 -11.45 7.85
C HIS A 210 -14.80 -12.58 7.54
N LYS A 211 -15.47 -13.07 8.56
CA LYS A 211 -16.38 -14.24 8.46
C LYS A 211 -17.58 -14.07 7.53
N MET A 212 -18.03 -12.86 7.39
CA MET A 212 -19.24 -12.59 6.59
C MET A 212 -19.01 -12.58 5.08
N UNK A 213 -17.94 -12.66 4.82
CA UNK A 213 -17.65 -12.72 3.42
C UNK A 213 -16.35 -13.44 3.18
N UNK A 214 -16.22 -14.18 2.86
CA UNK A 214 -15.07 -14.75 2.58
C UNK A 214 -14.29 -13.95 1.74
N UNK A 215 -14.60 -12.87 1.77
CA UNK A 215 -14.01 -12.00 0.97
C UNK A 215 -12.70 -11.59 1.48
N UNK A 216 -12.01 -11.62 1.00
CA UNK A 216 -10.82 -11.18 1.26
C UNK A 216 -10.83 -9.78 0.92
N UNK A 217 -10.89 -9.13 1.39
CA UNK A 217 -10.73 -7.90 1.18
C UNK A 217 -9.34 -7.69 1.13
N ILE A 218 -8.86 -7.35 0.20
CA ILE A 218 -7.44 -7.09 0.00
C ILE A 218 -7.28 -5.59 -0.21
N CYS A 219 -6.47 -4.99 0.62
CA CYS A 219 -5.94 -3.66 0.34
C CYS A 219 -4.46 -3.80 0.03
N LEU A 220 -4.07 -3.30 -1.09
CA LEU A 220 -2.67 -3.02 -1.37
C LEU A 220 -2.52 -1.51 -1.42
N LEU A 221 -1.92 -0.96 -0.41
CA LEU A 221 -1.39 0.39 -0.47
C LEU A 221 0.00 0.29 -1.08
N TYR A 222 0.06 0.60 -2.34
CA TYR A 222 1.33 0.87 -2.98
C TYR A 222 1.56 2.38 -2.90
N SER A 223 2.55 2.76 -2.12
CA SER A 223 3.17 4.04 -2.38
C SER A 223 4.16 3.79 -3.50
N PHE A 224 3.68 3.91 -4.73
CA PHE A 224 4.58 3.95 -5.85
C PHE A 224 5.22 5.34 -5.84
N MET A 225 6.40 5.38 -5.32
CA MET A 225 7.19 6.54 -5.58
C MET A 225 7.77 6.40 -6.97
N VAL A 226 7.47 7.37 -7.84
CA VAL A 226 8.34 7.66 -8.95
C VAL A 226 9.56 8.27 -8.29
N ASN A 227 10.47 7.40 -7.95
CA ASN A 227 11.56 7.76 -7.08
C ASN A 227 12.59 8.63 -7.78
N LEU A 228 12.99 9.61 -7.05
CA LEU A 228 14.31 10.15 -7.17
C LEU A 228 15.34 9.03 -7.30
#